data_c90d55f7e6a3100c8885dfe17ce7ab45
#
_entry.id   c90d55f7e6a3100c8885dfe17ce7ab45
#
_cell.length_a   1.000
_cell.length_b   1.000
_cell.length_c   1.000
_cell.angle_alpha   90.00
_cell.angle_beta   90.00
_cell.angle_gamma   90.00
#
_symmetry.space_group_name_H-M   'P 1'
#
loop_
_entity.id
_entity.type
_entity.pdbx_description
1 polymer ?
#
loop_
_entity_poly.entity_id
_entity_poly.type
_entity_poly.pdbx_seq_one_letter_code
_entity_poly.pdbx_strand_id
1 'polypeptide(L)'
;MGGGVVTDLGGFVAAAFKRGIHFINIPTTLLSMVDASVGGKTGVDFQGLKNQIGIIANPKMVIIDSIYLKTLPENEYRSGYSEMLKHGIISDAEFFKNLSKYKSFEENDISHLIHRSVS
;
A
#
# COMPACT_ATOMS: atom_id res chain seq x y z
N MET A 1 10.09 6.75 -0.77
CA MET A 1 8.81 7.41 -0.47
C MET A 1 8.04 7.56 -1.77
N GLY A 2 6.76 7.12 -1.82
CA GLY A 2 5.93 7.22 -3.02
C GLY A 2 4.77 6.22 -3.04
N GLY A 3 4.13 6.08 -4.20
CA GLY A 3 3.09 5.08 -4.44
C GLY A 3 3.63 3.67 -4.66
N GLY A 4 2.76 2.73 -5.04
CA GLY A 4 3.10 1.31 -5.18
C GLY A 4 4.29 1.02 -6.09
N VAL A 5 4.35 1.64 -7.27
CA VAL A 5 5.48 1.47 -8.19
C VAL A 5 6.81 1.87 -7.54
N VAL A 6 6.83 2.95 -6.77
CA VAL A 6 8.05 3.43 -6.09
C VAL A 6 8.46 2.49 -4.95
N THR A 7 7.51 1.97 -4.18
CA THR A 7 7.80 1.03 -3.09
C THR A 7 8.31 -0.31 -3.65
N ASP A 8 7.70 -0.83 -4.70
CA ASP A 8 8.10 -2.08 -5.35
C ASP A 8 9.48 -1.98 -5.99
N LEU A 9 9.70 -0.96 -6.83
CA LEU A 9 10.99 -0.72 -7.49
C LEU A 9 12.08 -0.42 -6.46
N GLY A 10 11.81 0.47 -5.50
CA GLY A 10 12.77 0.85 -4.47
C GLY A 10 13.18 -0.32 -3.59
N GLY A 11 12.23 -1.15 -3.19
CA GLY A 11 12.46 -2.37 -2.44
C GLY A 11 13.29 -3.39 -3.24
N PHE A 12 12.97 -3.58 -4.52
CA PHE A 12 13.74 -4.45 -5.42
C PHE A 12 15.19 -3.98 -5.58
N VAL A 13 15.40 -2.68 -5.83
CA VAL A 13 16.75 -2.10 -5.92
C VAL A 13 17.52 -2.28 -4.61
N ALA A 14 16.89 -2.01 -3.46
CA ALA A 14 17.52 -2.20 -2.15
C ALA A 14 17.88 -3.66 -1.90
N ALA A 15 17.02 -4.60 -2.28
CA ALA A 15 17.27 -6.03 -2.13
C ALA A 15 18.41 -6.53 -3.04
N ALA A 16 18.56 -5.95 -4.24
CA ALA A 16 19.59 -6.34 -5.19
C ALA A 16 20.94 -5.62 -4.94
N PHE A 17 20.91 -4.37 -4.46
CA PHE A 17 22.12 -3.58 -4.27
C PHE A 17 22.99 -4.16 -3.13
N LYS A 18 24.26 -4.39 -3.43
CA LYS A 18 25.24 -4.96 -2.49
C LYS A 18 24.75 -6.23 -1.77
N ARG A 19 23.96 -7.06 -2.44
CA ARG A 19 23.31 -8.27 -1.91
C ARG A 19 22.28 -8.00 -0.81
N GLY A 20 21.72 -6.80 -0.79
CA GLY A 20 20.68 -6.36 0.14
C GLY A 20 21.16 -5.27 1.10
N ILE A 21 20.42 -4.17 1.12
CA ILE A 21 20.55 -3.12 2.12
C ILE A 21 19.22 -2.93 2.83
N HIS A 22 19.26 -2.41 4.04
CA HIS A 22 18.05 -2.05 4.75
C HIS A 22 17.35 -0.86 4.10
N PHE A 23 16.03 -0.90 4.08
CA PHE A 23 15.20 0.19 3.55
C PHE A 23 13.96 0.41 4.40
N ILE A 24 13.37 1.58 4.26
CA ILE A 24 12.13 2.00 4.93
C ILE A 24 11.15 2.43 3.84
N ASN A 25 9.92 1.96 3.92
CA ASN A 25 8.85 2.40 3.05
C ASN A 25 8.06 3.55 3.70
N ILE A 26 7.82 4.59 2.91
CA ILE A 26 6.91 5.70 3.25
C ILE A 26 5.89 5.79 2.12
N PRO A 27 4.79 5.02 2.19
CA PRO A 27 3.77 5.01 1.16
C PRO A 27 2.99 6.33 1.15
N THR A 28 2.67 6.83 -0.05
CA THR A 28 1.95 8.11 -0.21
C THR A 28 0.63 7.99 -0.96
N THR A 29 0.26 6.79 -1.40
CA THR A 29 -1.07 6.49 -1.96
C THR A 29 -1.79 5.51 -1.05
N LEU A 30 -3.12 5.54 -1.02
CA LEU A 30 -3.90 4.64 -0.18
C LEU A 30 -3.61 3.17 -0.53
N LEU A 31 -3.53 2.83 -1.82
CA LEU A 31 -3.19 1.48 -2.26
C LEU A 31 -1.83 1.02 -1.75
N SER A 32 -0.81 1.89 -1.79
CA SER A 32 0.50 1.52 -1.27
C SER A 32 0.53 1.42 0.26
N MET A 33 -0.32 2.17 0.97
CA MET A 33 -0.43 2.08 2.43
C MET A 33 -1.00 0.74 2.89
N VAL A 34 -2.00 0.20 2.15
CA VAL A 34 -2.75 -0.99 2.58
C VAL A 34 -2.31 -2.28 1.88
N ASP A 35 -1.53 -2.21 0.82
CA ASP A 35 -1.08 -3.37 0.04
C ASP A 35 0.40 -3.31 -0.33
N ALA A 36 0.82 -2.45 -1.25
CA ALA A 36 2.12 -2.53 -1.89
C ALA A 36 3.32 -2.35 -0.94
N SER A 37 3.22 -1.56 0.13
CA SER A 37 4.31 -1.38 1.10
C SER A 37 4.36 -2.48 2.16
N VAL A 38 3.36 -3.36 2.21
CA VAL A 38 3.17 -4.41 3.20
C VAL A 38 3.34 -5.78 2.55
N GLY A 39 3.87 -6.76 3.27
CA GLY A 39 4.02 -8.12 2.77
C GLY A 39 5.30 -8.42 2.00
N GLY A 40 6.19 -7.43 1.83
CA GLY A 40 7.56 -7.64 1.34
C GLY A 40 7.70 -8.07 -0.12
N LYS A 41 6.64 -8.02 -0.92
CA LYS A 41 6.74 -8.25 -2.36
C LYS A 41 7.36 -7.02 -3.00
N THR A 42 8.49 -7.22 -3.69
CA THR A 42 9.16 -6.16 -4.46
C THR A 42 9.38 -6.64 -5.87
N GLY A 43 9.35 -5.74 -6.85
CA GLY A 43 9.54 -6.18 -8.22
C GLY A 43 9.40 -5.08 -9.25
N VAL A 44 9.64 -5.49 -10.48
CA VAL A 44 9.56 -4.65 -11.66
C VAL A 44 8.82 -5.36 -12.78
N ASP A 45 8.22 -4.58 -13.64
CA ASP A 45 7.62 -5.06 -14.87
C ASP A 45 8.70 -5.40 -15.90
N PHE A 46 8.47 -6.41 -16.70
CA PHE A 46 9.38 -6.83 -17.74
C PHE A 46 8.62 -7.21 -19.03
N GLN A 47 9.05 -6.68 -20.16
CA GLN A 47 8.47 -6.93 -21.49
C GLN A 47 6.93 -6.74 -21.53
N GLY A 48 6.42 -5.70 -20.86
CA GLY A 48 4.99 -5.39 -20.83
C GLY A 48 4.16 -6.26 -19.89
N LEU A 49 4.77 -7.18 -19.18
CA LEU A 49 4.12 -8.01 -18.16
C LEU A 49 4.45 -7.48 -16.77
N LYS A 50 3.40 -7.36 -15.92
CA LYS A 50 3.57 -6.85 -14.56
C LYS A 50 4.24 -7.87 -13.64
N ASN A 51 5.07 -7.36 -12.71
CA ASN A 51 5.64 -8.12 -11.58
C ASN A 51 6.40 -9.40 -11.99
N GLN A 52 7.08 -9.40 -13.13
CA GLN A 52 7.76 -10.60 -13.64
C GLN A 52 9.11 -10.86 -12.97
N ILE A 53 9.77 -9.80 -12.53
CA ILE A 53 11.08 -9.91 -11.86
C ILE A 53 10.94 -9.29 -10.48
N GLY A 54 11.21 -10.06 -9.44
CA GLY A 54 11.06 -9.57 -8.07
C GLY A 54 11.76 -10.44 -7.04
N ILE A 55 11.85 -9.89 -5.85
CA ILE A 55 12.46 -10.53 -4.69
C ILE A 55 11.55 -10.27 -3.49
N ILE A 56 11.37 -11.26 -2.64
CA ILE A 56 10.72 -11.07 -1.34
C ILE A 56 11.73 -10.41 -0.40
N ALA A 57 11.48 -9.15 -0.06
CA ALA A 57 12.33 -8.36 0.84
C ALA A 57 11.49 -7.45 1.73
N ASN A 58 11.52 -7.71 3.02
CA ASN A 58 10.76 -6.90 3.96
C ASN A 58 11.49 -5.60 4.29
N PRO A 59 10.80 -4.44 4.27
CA PRO A 59 11.36 -3.21 4.79
C PRO A 59 11.64 -3.34 6.30
N LYS A 60 12.61 -2.61 6.80
CA LYS A 60 12.84 -2.50 8.25
C LYS A 60 11.70 -1.81 8.98
N MET A 61 11.00 -0.93 8.28
CA MET A 61 9.88 -0.18 8.82
C MET A 61 8.99 0.31 7.67
N VAL A 62 7.70 0.41 7.92
CA VAL A 62 6.74 1.11 7.06
C VAL A 62 6.17 2.27 7.87
N ILE A 63 6.33 3.49 7.39
CA ILE A 63 5.81 4.71 8.02
C ILE A 63 4.59 5.15 7.24
N ILE A 64 3.41 4.97 7.81
CA ILE A 64 2.12 5.34 7.21
C ILE A 64 1.62 6.63 7.86
N ASP A 65 1.41 7.67 7.03
CA ASP A 65 0.85 8.93 7.45
C ASP A 65 -0.27 9.33 6.48
N SER A 66 -1.50 9.43 6.99
CA SER A 66 -2.68 9.79 6.20
C SER A 66 -2.64 11.20 5.64
N ILE A 67 -1.72 12.06 6.08
CA ILE A 67 -1.55 13.41 5.55
C ILE A 67 -1.29 13.42 4.04
N TYR A 68 -0.60 12.41 3.53
CA TYR A 68 -0.32 12.27 2.10
C TYR A 68 -1.58 12.05 1.25
N LEU A 69 -2.67 11.59 1.85
CA LEU A 69 -3.93 11.36 1.14
C LEU A 69 -4.67 12.66 0.80
N LYS A 70 -4.34 13.78 1.46
CA LYS A 70 -4.99 15.08 1.22
C LYS A 70 -4.83 15.59 -0.22
N THR A 71 -3.75 15.21 -0.88
CA THR A 71 -3.45 15.61 -2.27
C THR A 71 -3.59 14.46 -3.26
N LEU A 72 -4.06 13.29 -2.80
CA LEU A 72 -4.22 12.12 -3.65
C LEU A 72 -5.43 12.33 -4.59
N PRO A 73 -5.28 12.12 -5.91
CA PRO A 73 -6.40 12.13 -6.83
C PRO A 73 -7.49 11.13 -6.45
N GLU A 74 -8.75 11.48 -6.71
CA GLU A 74 -9.90 10.66 -6.30
C GLU A 74 -9.88 9.24 -6.87
N ASN A 75 -9.47 9.07 -8.12
CA ASN A 75 -9.34 7.76 -8.75
C ASN A 75 -8.32 6.87 -8.04
N GLU A 76 -7.19 7.43 -7.60
CA GLU A 76 -6.16 6.73 -6.83
C GLU A 76 -6.65 6.38 -5.42
N TYR A 77 -7.41 7.30 -4.82
CA TYR A 77 -8.04 7.04 -3.54
C TYR A 77 -9.02 5.86 -3.62
N ARG A 78 -9.89 5.87 -4.64
CA ARG A 78 -10.86 4.78 -4.90
C ARG A 78 -10.18 3.43 -5.14
N SER A 79 -9.04 3.44 -5.83
CA SER A 79 -8.25 2.22 -6.05
C SER A 79 -7.80 1.59 -4.72
N GLY A 80 -7.19 2.36 -3.83
CA GLY A 80 -6.80 1.87 -2.51
C GLY A 80 -7.98 1.47 -1.63
N TYR A 81 -9.09 2.20 -1.73
CA TYR A 81 -10.32 1.89 -1.00
C TYR A 81 -10.92 0.54 -1.43
N SER A 82 -10.87 0.24 -2.72
CA SER A 82 -11.31 -1.06 -3.24
C SER A 82 -10.48 -2.22 -2.68
N GLU A 83 -9.20 -2.01 -2.45
CA GLU A 83 -8.34 -3.00 -1.80
C GLU A 83 -8.73 -3.22 -0.34
N MET A 84 -9.04 -2.15 0.41
CA MET A 84 -9.53 -2.28 1.78
C MET A 84 -10.86 -3.04 1.84
N LEU A 85 -11.78 -2.80 0.90
CA LEU A 85 -13.02 -3.57 0.77
C LEU A 85 -12.74 -5.05 0.52
N LYS A 86 -11.78 -5.37 -0.34
CA LYS A 86 -11.33 -6.75 -0.58
C LYS A 86 -10.82 -7.39 0.71
N HIS A 87 -10.01 -6.72 1.51
CA HIS A 87 -9.55 -7.22 2.80
C HIS A 87 -10.73 -7.52 3.74
N GLY A 88 -11.70 -6.62 3.82
CA GLY A 88 -12.91 -6.84 4.62
C GLY A 88 -13.72 -8.06 4.17
N ILE A 89 -13.89 -8.26 2.86
CA ILE A 89 -14.62 -9.42 2.32
C ILE A 89 -13.91 -10.73 2.67
N ILE A 90 -12.58 -10.75 2.61
CA ILE A 90 -11.79 -11.98 2.79
C ILE A 90 -11.67 -12.36 4.27
N SER A 91 -11.47 -11.39 5.16
CA SER A 91 -11.03 -11.68 6.53
C SER A 91 -11.88 -11.07 7.65
N ASP A 92 -12.64 -10.00 7.39
CA ASP A 92 -13.30 -9.22 8.46
C ASP A 92 -14.63 -8.62 8.01
N ALA A 93 -15.71 -9.36 8.22
CA ALA A 93 -17.07 -8.93 7.85
C ALA A 93 -17.53 -7.64 8.58
N GLU A 94 -17.05 -7.38 9.79
CA GLU A 94 -17.35 -6.15 10.53
C GLU A 94 -16.61 -4.96 9.90
N PHE A 95 -15.35 -5.15 9.55
CA PHE A 95 -14.56 -4.15 8.81
C PHE A 95 -15.23 -3.78 7.49
N PHE A 96 -15.67 -4.79 6.72
CA PHE A 96 -16.41 -4.55 5.49
C PHE A 96 -17.68 -3.71 5.71
N LYS A 97 -18.47 -4.03 6.76
CA LYS A 97 -19.68 -3.25 7.11
C LYS A 97 -19.34 -1.81 7.49
N ASN A 98 -18.22 -1.58 8.15
CA ASN A 98 -17.78 -0.24 8.52
C ASN A 98 -17.35 0.55 7.29
N LEU A 99 -16.58 -0.06 6.39
CA LEU A 99 -16.20 0.53 5.11
C LEU A 99 -17.43 0.87 4.26
N SER A 100 -18.39 -0.05 4.12
CA SER A 100 -19.57 0.16 3.27
C SER A 100 -20.46 1.33 3.72
N LYS A 101 -20.34 1.78 4.96
CA LYS A 101 -21.03 2.96 5.50
C LYS A 101 -20.27 4.27 5.27
N TYR A 102 -19.03 4.19 4.85
CA TYR A 102 -18.16 5.35 4.65
C TYR A 102 -18.58 6.09 3.38
N LYS A 103 -19.12 7.30 3.53
CA LYS A 103 -19.78 8.03 2.44
C LYS A 103 -18.97 9.18 1.87
N SER A 104 -17.90 9.62 2.52
CA SER A 104 -17.13 10.78 2.11
C SER A 104 -15.65 10.58 2.32
N PHE A 105 -14.86 10.97 1.32
CA PHE A 105 -13.40 10.94 1.39
C PHE A 105 -12.81 12.18 2.07
N GLU A 106 -13.66 13.18 2.37
CA GLU A 106 -13.20 14.50 2.83
C GLU A 106 -13.24 14.70 4.35
N GLU A 107 -14.03 13.94 5.09
CA GLU A 107 -14.42 14.35 6.45
C GLU A 107 -13.86 13.51 7.60
N ASN A 108 -13.23 12.38 7.35
CA ASN A 108 -12.84 11.52 8.45
C ASN A 108 -11.38 11.09 8.38
N ASP A 109 -10.76 11.04 9.53
CA ASP A 109 -9.46 10.40 9.70
C ASP A 109 -9.56 8.91 9.32
N ILE A 110 -9.07 8.59 8.12
CA ILE A 110 -9.02 7.23 7.58
C ILE A 110 -7.95 6.38 8.28
N SER A 111 -7.13 6.96 9.12
CA SER A 111 -5.96 6.31 9.74
C SER A 111 -6.32 5.01 10.46
N HIS A 112 -7.43 5.00 11.21
CA HIS A 112 -7.87 3.80 11.93
C HIS A 112 -8.31 2.66 10.98
N LEU A 113 -8.90 3.01 9.82
CA LEU A 113 -9.29 2.03 8.79
C LEU A 113 -8.05 1.45 8.10
N ILE A 114 -7.06 2.30 7.79
CA ILE A 114 -5.79 1.86 7.25
C ILE A 114 -5.10 0.91 8.24
N HIS A 115 -5.01 1.30 9.51
CA HIS A 115 -4.43 0.45 10.54
C HIS A 115 -5.10 -0.93 10.60
N ARG A 116 -6.42 -0.97 10.62
CA ARG A 116 -7.19 -2.23 10.64
C ARG A 116 -6.99 -3.07 9.36
N SER A 117 -6.77 -2.41 8.23
CA SER A 117 -6.54 -3.09 6.94
C SER A 117 -5.19 -3.80 6.86
N VAL A 118 -4.19 -3.34 7.61
CA VAL A 118 -2.81 -3.88 7.58
C VAL A 118 -2.44 -4.71 8.80
N SER A 119 -3.34 -4.80 9.78
CA SER A 119 -3.17 -5.63 10.99
C SER A 119 -3.62 -7.06 10.75
#